data_50c976d9a5be802a25086aba2b39b39a
#
_entry.id   50c976d9a5be802a25086aba2b39b39a
#
_cell.length_a   1.000
_cell.length_b   1.000
_cell.length_c   1.000
_cell.angle_alpha   90.00
_cell.angle_beta   90.00
_cell.angle_gamma   90.00
#
_symmetry.space_group_name_H-M   'P 1'
#
loop_
_entity.id
_entity.type
_entity.pdbx_description
1 polymer ?
#
loop_
_entity_poly.entity_id
_entity_poly.type
_entity_poly.pdbx_seq_one_letter_code
_entity_poly.pdbx_strand_id
1 'polypeptide(L)'
;MATIYCSECEEGNPCSNQHLYVIQLREEITENYAIKSNKGYLYVGSTSTSVEKRGKQNFTLEDGTYVEASEVYEDRQLPAEEQQWSEDRDWKYKSKSIPKIRSFFQEYRPDLVLYDNPIMYDKNDQGKLERLEGKLADKLRNRGWRVINNVSWKSN
;
A
#
# COMPACT_ATOMS: atom_id res chain seq x y z
N MET A 1 7.83 -10.39 18.94
CA MET A 1 8.65 -10.36 17.72
C MET A 1 8.44 -9.04 16.97
N ALA A 2 9.53 -8.49 16.45
CA ALA A 2 9.42 -7.31 15.59
C ALA A 2 8.72 -7.69 14.28
N THR A 3 7.98 -6.74 13.73
CA THR A 3 7.34 -6.92 12.42
C THR A 3 8.36 -6.71 11.30
N ILE A 4 7.97 -7.05 10.08
CA ILE A 4 8.85 -6.89 8.92
C ILE A 4 9.15 -5.42 8.58
N TYR A 5 8.36 -4.48 9.10
CA TYR A 5 8.52 -3.04 8.80
C TYR A 5 9.02 -2.21 9.97
N CYS A 6 9.03 -2.74 11.19
CA CYS A 6 9.32 -1.92 12.35
C CYS A 6 9.87 -2.76 13.49
N SER A 7 11.04 -2.39 14.01
CA SER A 7 11.67 -3.10 15.13
C SER A 7 10.97 -2.88 16.47
N GLU A 8 10.14 -1.83 16.58
CA GLU A 8 9.42 -1.51 17.81
C GLU A 8 8.00 -2.06 17.84
N CYS A 9 7.45 -2.47 16.70
CA CYS A 9 6.14 -3.11 16.67
C CYS A 9 6.28 -4.59 16.98
N GLU A 10 5.31 -5.12 17.74
CA GLU A 10 5.20 -6.55 18.02
C GLU A 10 3.87 -7.03 17.47
N GLU A 11 3.79 -8.32 17.15
CA GLU A 11 2.55 -8.91 16.69
C GLU A 11 1.45 -8.71 17.73
N GLY A 12 0.34 -8.09 17.32
CA GLY A 12 -0.76 -7.76 18.22
C GLY A 12 -0.52 -6.56 19.14
N ASN A 13 0.67 -5.95 19.08
CA ASN A 13 1.00 -4.80 19.93
C ASN A 13 1.81 -3.77 19.13
N PRO A 14 1.17 -3.03 18.21
CA PRO A 14 1.86 -2.04 17.39
C PRO A 14 2.34 -0.86 18.22
N CYS A 15 3.48 -0.28 17.83
CA CYS A 15 3.94 0.96 18.43
C CYS A 15 3.03 2.13 18.00
N SER A 16 3.11 3.25 18.73
CA SER A 16 2.26 4.41 18.48
C SER A 16 2.83 5.39 17.45
N ASN A 17 3.94 5.05 16.82
CA ASN A 17 4.59 5.91 15.83
C ASN A 17 4.10 5.64 14.41
N GLN A 18 4.59 6.45 13.48
CA GLN A 18 4.20 6.40 12.08
C GLN A 18 5.13 5.46 11.30
N HIS A 19 4.65 4.96 10.16
CA HIS A 19 5.39 3.99 9.36
C HIS A 19 5.27 4.29 7.88
N LEU A 20 6.37 4.06 7.15
CA LEU A 20 6.37 4.02 5.69
C LEU A 20 6.32 2.56 5.24
N TYR A 21 5.71 2.30 4.09
CA TYR A 21 5.68 0.95 3.53
C TYR A 21 5.69 0.99 2.01
N VAL A 22 6.13 -0.11 1.42
CA VAL A 22 6.17 -0.29 -0.03
C VAL A 22 5.49 -1.62 -0.36
N ILE A 23 4.57 -1.59 -1.31
CA ILE A 23 3.89 -2.78 -1.82
C ILE A 23 4.25 -2.93 -3.29
N GLN A 24 4.70 -4.12 -3.68
CA GLN A 24 4.87 -4.43 -5.09
C GLN A 24 3.52 -4.88 -5.66
N LEU A 25 3.18 -4.31 -6.81
CA LEU A 25 1.93 -4.60 -7.50
C LEU A 25 2.20 -5.57 -8.66
N ARG A 26 1.17 -6.34 -9.03
CA ARG A 26 1.28 -7.30 -10.12
C ARG A 26 1.47 -6.61 -11.46
N GLU A 27 2.16 -7.27 -12.39
CA GLU A 27 2.43 -6.72 -13.74
C GLU A 27 1.17 -6.41 -14.53
N GLU A 28 0.08 -7.10 -14.25
CA GLU A 28 -1.19 -6.88 -14.95
C GLU A 28 -1.69 -5.44 -14.80
N ILE A 29 -1.21 -4.71 -13.79
CA ILE A 29 -1.54 -3.29 -13.64
C ILE A 29 -1.06 -2.45 -14.83
N THR A 30 -0.14 -2.98 -15.62
CA THR A 30 0.37 -2.33 -16.84
C THR A 30 -0.76 -1.89 -17.77
N GLU A 31 -1.86 -2.62 -17.81
CA GLU A 31 -3.01 -2.28 -18.65
C GLU A 31 -3.61 -0.92 -18.31
N ASN A 32 -3.37 -0.42 -17.11
CA ASN A 32 -3.87 0.85 -16.62
C ASN A 32 -2.93 2.03 -16.89
N TYR A 33 -1.75 1.78 -17.49
CA TYR A 33 -0.74 2.81 -17.72
C TYR A 33 -0.18 2.73 -19.12
N ALA A 34 0.00 3.92 -19.72
CA ALA A 34 0.55 4.03 -21.08
C ALA A 34 2.05 3.70 -21.13
N ILE A 35 2.78 3.95 -20.06
CA ILE A 35 4.22 3.73 -20.00
C ILE A 35 4.52 2.50 -19.14
N LYS A 36 5.22 1.53 -19.71
CA LYS A 36 5.60 0.31 -19.00
C LYS A 36 6.87 0.53 -18.19
N SER A 37 6.95 -0.14 -17.05
CA SER A 37 8.14 -0.13 -16.21
C SER A 37 9.04 -1.31 -16.55
N ASN A 38 10.37 -1.07 -16.55
CA ASN A 38 11.35 -2.13 -16.73
C ASN A 38 11.56 -2.96 -15.47
N LYS A 39 11.26 -2.40 -14.30
CA LYS A 39 11.42 -3.09 -13.01
C LYS A 39 10.11 -3.58 -12.42
N GLY A 40 9.03 -2.87 -12.65
CA GLY A 40 7.73 -3.19 -12.09
C GLY A 40 7.04 -2.00 -11.47
N TYR A 41 5.99 -2.29 -10.73
CA TYR A 41 5.06 -1.29 -10.20
C TYR A 41 5.01 -1.38 -8.69
N LEU A 42 5.10 -0.22 -8.02
CA LEU A 42 5.08 -0.13 -6.57
C LEU A 42 4.01 0.84 -6.11
N TYR A 43 3.46 0.56 -4.94
CA TYR A 43 2.70 1.54 -4.17
C TYR A 43 3.52 1.91 -2.94
N VAL A 44 3.70 3.21 -2.72
CA VAL A 44 4.38 3.75 -1.54
C VAL A 44 3.34 4.43 -0.68
N GLY A 45 3.26 4.05 0.57
CA GLY A 45 2.29 4.61 1.49
C GLY A 45 2.86 4.88 2.86
N SER A 46 2.03 5.51 3.68
CA SER A 46 2.36 5.80 5.07
C SER A 46 1.13 5.58 5.94
N THR A 47 1.37 5.31 7.21
CA THR A 47 0.29 5.05 8.15
C THR A 47 0.69 5.52 9.54
N SER A 48 -0.31 5.92 10.35
CA SER A 48 -0.11 6.26 11.76
C SER A 48 -0.30 5.05 12.67
N THR A 49 -0.47 3.87 12.09
CA THR A 49 -0.55 2.60 12.82
C THR A 49 0.46 1.61 12.23
N SER A 50 0.45 0.36 12.68
CA SER A 50 1.37 -0.64 12.11
C SER A 50 1.03 -0.91 10.64
N VAL A 51 2.04 -1.33 9.88
CA VAL A 51 1.85 -1.67 8.47
C VAL A 51 0.91 -2.86 8.32
N GLU A 52 1.02 -3.83 9.21
CA GLU A 52 0.16 -5.01 9.22
C GLU A 52 -1.32 -4.65 9.44
N LYS A 53 -1.57 -3.75 10.39
CA LYS A 53 -2.94 -3.30 10.66
C LYS A 53 -3.50 -2.53 9.48
N ARG A 54 -2.72 -1.63 8.89
CA ARG A 54 -3.12 -0.88 7.71
C ARG A 54 -3.41 -1.81 6.53
N GLY A 55 -2.57 -2.83 6.35
CA GLY A 55 -2.75 -3.82 5.30
C GLY A 55 -4.06 -4.57 5.44
N LYS A 56 -4.40 -5.00 6.66
CA LYS A 56 -5.68 -5.66 6.92
C LYS A 56 -6.87 -4.76 6.63
N GLN A 57 -6.76 -3.47 6.93
CA GLN A 57 -7.83 -2.53 6.64
C GLN A 57 -8.16 -2.49 5.15
N ASN A 58 -7.15 -2.58 4.29
CA ASN A 58 -7.35 -2.55 2.86
C ASN A 58 -8.16 -3.74 2.33
N PHE A 59 -8.21 -4.83 3.09
CA PHE A 59 -8.89 -6.07 2.70
C PHE A 59 -10.02 -6.45 3.67
N THR A 60 -10.62 -5.46 4.31
CA THR A 60 -11.73 -5.67 5.24
C THR A 60 -13.04 -5.20 4.61
N LEU A 61 -14.04 -6.08 4.61
CA LEU A 61 -15.38 -5.77 4.14
C LEU A 61 -16.14 -4.93 5.16
N GLU A 62 -17.26 -4.33 4.73
CA GLU A 62 -18.10 -3.51 5.61
C GLU A 62 -18.59 -4.26 6.84
N ASP A 63 -18.82 -5.58 6.72
CA ASP A 63 -19.26 -6.41 7.84
C ASP A 63 -18.11 -6.83 8.78
N GLY A 64 -16.88 -6.39 8.49
CA GLY A 64 -15.72 -6.71 9.30
C GLY A 64 -14.96 -7.95 8.85
N THR A 65 -15.43 -8.67 7.84
CA THR A 65 -14.77 -9.86 7.33
C THR A 65 -13.49 -9.50 6.60
N TYR A 66 -12.40 -10.22 6.90
CA TYR A 66 -11.14 -10.09 6.19
C TYR A 66 -11.12 -11.04 4.99
N VAL A 67 -10.66 -10.54 3.85
CA VAL A 67 -10.54 -11.32 2.61
C VAL A 67 -9.07 -11.38 2.20
N GLU A 68 -8.58 -12.56 1.85
CA GLU A 68 -7.20 -12.71 1.41
C GLU A 68 -6.96 -12.00 0.07
N ALA A 69 -5.77 -11.41 -0.09
CA ALA A 69 -5.42 -10.67 -1.31
C ALA A 69 -5.53 -11.54 -2.56
N SER A 70 -5.16 -12.82 -2.46
CA SER A 70 -5.26 -13.75 -3.59
C SER A 70 -6.71 -13.98 -4.02
N GLU A 71 -7.63 -14.04 -3.07
CA GLU A 71 -9.05 -14.21 -3.38
C GLU A 71 -9.60 -12.98 -4.09
N VAL A 72 -9.18 -11.79 -3.67
CA VAL A 72 -9.59 -10.55 -4.34
C VAL A 72 -9.05 -10.50 -5.77
N TYR A 73 -7.80 -10.87 -5.94
CA TYR A 73 -7.19 -10.88 -7.27
C TYR A 73 -7.96 -11.82 -8.20
N GLU A 74 -8.27 -13.03 -7.75
CA GLU A 74 -9.02 -14.01 -8.54
C GLU A 74 -10.41 -13.50 -8.88
N ASP A 75 -11.09 -12.88 -7.91
CA ASP A 75 -12.41 -12.29 -8.12
C ASP A 75 -12.38 -11.22 -9.21
N ARG A 76 -11.34 -10.40 -9.23
CA ARG A 76 -11.20 -9.31 -10.22
C ARG A 76 -10.90 -9.81 -11.63
N GLN A 77 -10.49 -11.07 -11.78
CA GLN A 77 -10.28 -11.66 -13.10
C GLN A 77 -11.58 -12.14 -13.74
N LEU A 78 -12.65 -12.22 -12.97
CA LEU A 78 -13.97 -12.64 -13.45
C LEU A 78 -14.68 -11.48 -14.17
N PRO A 79 -15.63 -11.80 -15.08
CA PRO A 79 -16.52 -10.76 -15.62
C PRO A 79 -17.23 -10.02 -14.49
N ALA A 80 -17.54 -8.75 -14.71
CA ALA A 80 -18.10 -7.89 -13.66
C ALA A 80 -19.35 -8.49 -13.00
N GLU A 81 -20.22 -9.11 -13.77
CA GLU A 81 -21.45 -9.72 -13.26
C GLU A 81 -21.21 -10.97 -12.41
N GLU A 82 -20.04 -11.55 -12.48
CA GLU A 82 -19.67 -12.73 -11.70
C GLU A 82 -18.81 -12.39 -10.47
N GLN A 83 -18.37 -11.14 -10.35
CA GLN A 83 -17.54 -10.73 -9.23
C GLN A 83 -18.33 -10.70 -7.93
N GLN A 84 -17.76 -11.27 -6.87
CA GLN A 84 -18.39 -11.36 -5.57
C GLN A 84 -18.42 -10.02 -4.83
N TRP A 85 -17.35 -9.21 -4.95
CA TRP A 85 -17.24 -7.98 -4.19
C TRP A 85 -17.18 -6.76 -5.10
N SER A 86 -18.03 -5.77 -4.79
CA SER A 86 -18.06 -4.48 -5.49
C SER A 86 -17.15 -3.49 -4.79
N GLU A 87 -16.35 -2.75 -5.57
CA GLU A 87 -15.52 -1.69 -5.01
C GLU A 87 -16.34 -0.55 -4.41
N ASP A 88 -17.58 -0.38 -4.88
CA ASP A 88 -18.43 0.72 -4.43
C ASP A 88 -19.18 0.44 -3.13
N ARG A 89 -19.41 -0.84 -2.78
CA ARG A 89 -20.33 -1.20 -1.71
C ARG A 89 -19.75 -2.04 -0.61
N ASP A 90 -18.93 -3.02 -0.94
CA ASP A 90 -18.63 -4.11 -0.02
C ASP A 90 -17.42 -3.87 0.88
N TRP A 91 -16.59 -2.91 0.56
CA TRP A 91 -15.36 -2.62 1.30
C TRP A 91 -15.56 -1.54 2.34
N LYS A 92 -14.99 -1.77 3.52
CA LYS A 92 -15.10 -0.84 4.64
C LYS A 92 -14.32 0.45 4.41
N TYR A 93 -13.13 0.34 3.85
CA TYR A 93 -12.24 1.49 3.61
C TYR A 93 -12.16 1.76 2.13
N LYS A 94 -12.36 3.03 1.76
CA LYS A 94 -12.41 3.45 0.36
C LYS A 94 -11.54 4.70 0.18
N SER A 95 -10.59 4.64 -0.75
CA SER A 95 -9.80 5.80 -1.16
C SER A 95 -9.39 5.57 -2.61
N LYS A 96 -8.83 6.62 -3.25
CA LYS A 96 -8.53 6.55 -4.69
C LYS A 96 -7.52 5.44 -5.07
N SER A 97 -6.58 5.15 -4.19
CA SER A 97 -5.52 4.18 -4.49
C SER A 97 -5.83 2.77 -4.02
N ILE A 98 -6.77 2.60 -3.08
CA ILE A 98 -7.07 1.29 -2.50
C ILE A 98 -7.54 0.27 -3.54
N PRO A 99 -8.40 0.60 -4.53
CA PRO A 99 -8.81 -0.39 -5.53
C PRO A 99 -7.63 -1.01 -6.26
N LYS A 100 -6.60 -0.23 -6.59
CA LYS A 100 -5.41 -0.76 -7.24
C LYS A 100 -4.60 -1.67 -6.32
N ILE A 101 -4.50 -1.31 -5.04
CA ILE A 101 -3.84 -2.15 -4.04
C ILE A 101 -4.57 -3.49 -3.92
N ARG A 102 -5.89 -3.49 -3.77
CA ARG A 102 -6.67 -4.72 -3.64
C ARG A 102 -6.55 -5.61 -4.86
N SER A 103 -6.71 -5.03 -6.05
CA SER A 103 -6.77 -5.81 -7.29
C SER A 103 -5.40 -6.34 -7.73
N PHE A 104 -4.32 -5.65 -7.38
CA PHE A 104 -3.00 -5.95 -7.92
C PHE A 104 -1.95 -6.20 -6.86
N PHE A 105 -2.33 -6.42 -5.61
CA PHE A 105 -1.37 -6.70 -4.55
C PHE A 105 -0.56 -7.97 -4.88
N GLN A 106 0.77 -7.85 -4.81
CA GLN A 106 1.65 -8.99 -4.97
C GLN A 106 2.36 -9.32 -3.66
N GLU A 107 3.13 -8.38 -3.14
CA GLU A 107 3.86 -8.60 -1.87
C GLU A 107 4.30 -7.29 -1.26
N TYR A 108 4.57 -7.32 0.04
CA TYR A 108 5.25 -6.21 0.71
C TYR A 108 6.74 -6.24 0.40
N ARG A 109 7.33 -5.05 0.25
CA ARG A 109 8.75 -4.90 -0.06
C ARG A 109 9.43 -4.03 1.01
N PRO A 110 9.64 -4.56 2.23
CA PRO A 110 10.34 -3.80 3.28
C PRO A 110 11.77 -3.44 2.89
N ASP A 111 12.40 -4.22 2.03
CA ASP A 111 13.74 -3.94 1.51
C ASP A 111 13.81 -2.66 0.69
N LEU A 112 12.69 -2.17 0.18
CA LEU A 112 12.62 -0.92 -0.60
C LEU A 112 12.25 0.30 0.23
N VAL A 113 11.96 0.13 1.51
CA VAL A 113 11.76 1.26 2.42
C VAL A 113 13.15 1.76 2.83
N LEU A 114 13.54 2.90 2.29
CA LEU A 114 14.90 3.43 2.42
C LEU A 114 15.09 4.31 3.66
N TYR A 115 14.10 4.35 4.53
CA TYR A 115 14.11 5.06 5.80
C TYR A 115 13.81 4.10 6.93
N ASP A 116 14.39 4.35 8.09
CA ASP A 116 14.13 3.49 9.26
C ASP A 116 12.72 3.72 9.82
N ASN A 117 11.97 2.66 9.99
CA ASN A 117 10.72 2.69 10.73
C ASN A 117 10.98 2.38 12.22
N PRO A 118 10.24 2.98 13.15
CA PRO A 118 9.15 3.92 12.91
C PRO A 118 9.65 5.33 12.60
N ILE A 119 8.79 6.12 11.97
CA ILE A 119 9.03 7.54 11.78
C ILE A 119 8.46 8.26 13.00
N MET A 120 9.32 8.90 13.76
CA MET A 120 8.88 9.56 15.00
C MET A 120 8.03 10.78 14.69
N TYR A 121 6.84 10.83 15.31
CA TYR A 121 5.97 11.99 15.17
C TYR A 121 6.63 13.23 15.78
N ASP A 122 6.59 14.33 15.03
CA ASP A 122 7.13 15.61 15.47
C ASP A 122 6.02 16.66 15.35
N LYS A 123 5.54 17.15 16.50
CA LYS A 123 4.48 18.15 16.54
C LYS A 123 4.89 19.47 15.87
N ASN A 124 6.18 19.73 15.75
CA ASN A 124 6.70 20.92 15.09
C ASN A 124 6.91 20.73 13.59
N ASP A 125 6.69 19.50 13.08
CA ASP A 125 6.83 19.18 11.67
C ASP A 125 5.75 18.17 11.29
N GLN A 126 4.50 18.62 11.25
CA GLN A 126 3.35 17.75 10.99
C GLN A 126 3.32 17.18 9.58
N GLY A 127 4.02 17.80 8.63
CA GLY A 127 4.11 17.31 7.25
C GLY A 127 5.26 16.35 7.00
N LYS A 128 6.00 15.96 8.04
CA LYS A 128 7.20 15.14 7.90
C LYS A 128 6.93 13.79 7.23
N LEU A 129 5.89 13.08 7.68
CA LEU A 129 5.58 11.76 7.16
C LEU A 129 5.24 11.80 5.67
N GLU A 130 4.37 12.74 5.26
CA GLU A 130 3.99 12.90 3.86
C GLU A 130 5.19 13.29 3.00
N ARG A 131 6.06 14.15 3.52
CA ARG A 131 7.25 14.57 2.82
C ARG A 131 8.21 13.39 2.59
N LEU A 132 8.39 12.55 3.61
CA LEU A 132 9.23 11.35 3.49
C LEU A 132 8.63 10.33 2.53
N GLU A 133 7.30 10.17 2.55
CA GLU A 133 6.62 9.32 1.59
C GLU A 133 6.89 9.78 0.15
N GLY A 134 6.76 11.08 -0.11
CA GLY A 134 7.06 11.65 -1.42
C GLY A 134 8.51 11.47 -1.84
N LYS A 135 9.45 11.68 -0.91
CA LYS A 135 10.87 11.48 -1.19
C LYS A 135 11.20 10.03 -1.48
N LEU A 136 10.59 9.10 -0.74
CA LEU A 136 10.78 7.67 -0.99
C LEU A 136 10.27 7.29 -2.37
N ALA A 137 9.08 7.77 -2.73
CA ALA A 137 8.52 7.53 -4.06
C ALA A 137 9.46 8.03 -5.17
N ASP A 138 10.01 9.24 -5.01
CA ASP A 138 10.93 9.82 -5.99
C ASP A 138 12.23 9.02 -6.10
N LYS A 139 12.77 8.57 -4.98
CA LYS A 139 13.99 7.74 -5.00
C LYS A 139 13.77 6.42 -5.75
N LEU A 140 12.61 5.80 -5.55
CA LEU A 140 12.29 4.55 -6.23
C LEU A 140 12.04 4.77 -7.72
N ARG A 141 11.40 5.88 -8.09
CA ARG A 141 11.24 6.25 -9.51
C ARG A 141 12.59 6.44 -10.18
N ASN A 142 13.52 7.08 -9.49
CA ASN A 142 14.89 7.30 -10.01
C ASN A 142 15.64 5.98 -10.20
N ARG A 143 15.22 4.92 -9.52
CA ARG A 143 15.79 3.57 -9.68
C ARG A 143 15.10 2.75 -10.77
N GLY A 144 14.11 3.33 -11.45
CA GLY A 144 13.42 2.67 -12.56
C GLY A 144 12.07 2.07 -12.24
N TRP A 145 11.59 2.20 -11.00
CA TRP A 145 10.27 1.72 -10.62
C TRP A 145 9.16 2.67 -11.06
N ARG A 146 8.03 2.11 -11.39
CA ARG A 146 6.80 2.88 -11.58
C ARG A 146 6.10 2.96 -10.23
N VAL A 147 5.94 4.18 -9.68
CA VAL A 147 5.48 4.34 -8.30
C VAL A 147 4.18 5.12 -8.23
N ILE A 148 3.24 4.60 -7.46
CA ILE A 148 1.97 5.22 -7.13
C ILE A 148 2.01 5.59 -5.66
N ASN A 149 1.56 6.78 -5.30
CA ASN A 149 1.37 7.14 -3.90
C ASN A 149 0.26 8.17 -3.75
N ASN A 150 -0.23 8.37 -2.52
CA ASN A 150 -1.32 9.28 -2.24
C ASN A 150 -0.92 10.75 -2.28
N VAL A 151 0.36 11.04 -2.04
CA VAL A 151 0.87 12.42 -1.93
C VAL A 151 1.13 13.03 -3.29
N SER A 152 1.71 12.25 -4.19
CA SER A 152 1.94 12.70 -5.56
C SER A 152 1.39 11.66 -6.52
N TRP A 153 0.08 11.70 -6.68
CA TRP A 153 -0.61 10.81 -7.60
C TRP A 153 -0.32 11.23 -9.02
N LYS A 154 0.85 10.85 -9.50
CA LYS A 154 1.24 11.05 -10.89
C LYS A 154 1.70 9.74 -11.44
N SER A 155 0.99 9.26 -12.45
CA SER A 155 1.48 8.13 -13.23
C SER A 155 2.57 8.67 -14.15
N ASN A 156 3.79 8.52 -13.75
CA ASN A 156 4.90 8.95 -14.60
C ASN A 156 5.16 7.95 -15.70
#